data_cd92a6a80ad657681353e213ce13e4d4
#
_entry.id   cd92a6a80ad657681353e213ce13e4d4
#
_cell.length_a   1.000
_cell.length_b   1.000
_cell.length_c   1.000
_cell.angle_alpha   90.00
_cell.angle_beta   90.00
_cell.angle_gamma   90.00
#
_symmetry.space_group_name_H-M   'P 1'
#
loop_
_entity.id
_entity.type
_entity.pdbx_description
1 polymer ?
#
loop_
_entity_poly.entity_id
_entity_poly.type
_entity_poly.pdbx_seq_one_letter_code
_entity_poly.pdbx_strand_id
1 'polypeptide(L)'
;MNLSTLWRAALLQALAVAPLFALLVAVPLPPGFFREQGALVGPAAWLVCSLVVASILRLGVPNALAVAVGSGLLAVAAGALLGHSAGMVAGVLGFGALCGRITRSRGGRGARRQVASHRSARDPA
;
A
#
# COMPACT_ATOMS: atom_id res chain seq x y z
N MET A 1 -9.93 1.73 -13.02
CA MET A 1 -8.71 1.80 -12.19
C MET A 1 -7.92 3.01 -12.66
N ASN A 2 -7.52 3.91 -11.76
CA ASN A 2 -6.74 5.09 -12.17
C ASN A 2 -5.26 4.66 -12.25
N LEU A 3 -4.79 4.43 -13.47
CA LEU A 3 -3.45 3.86 -13.73
C LEU A 3 -2.33 4.76 -13.18
N SER A 4 -2.51 6.07 -13.25
CA SER A 4 -1.54 7.03 -12.71
C SER A 4 -1.41 6.94 -11.18
N THR A 5 -2.51 6.74 -10.47
CA THR A 5 -2.48 6.55 -9.00
C THR A 5 -1.84 5.22 -8.62
N LEU A 6 -2.12 4.16 -9.39
CA LEU A 6 -1.49 2.85 -9.18
C LEU A 6 0.03 2.95 -9.29
N TRP A 7 0.54 3.51 -10.40
CA TRP A 7 1.97 3.63 -10.62
C TRP A 7 2.66 4.55 -9.60
N ARG A 8 2.02 5.67 -9.24
CA ARG A 8 2.55 6.56 -8.19
C ARG A 8 2.65 5.86 -6.85
N ALA A 9 1.61 5.14 -6.43
CA ALA A 9 1.63 4.40 -5.18
C ALA A 9 2.65 3.26 -5.19
N ALA A 10 2.75 2.51 -6.29
CA ALA A 10 3.72 1.44 -6.44
C ALA A 10 5.17 1.97 -6.44
N LEU A 11 5.46 3.07 -7.13
CA LEU A 11 6.77 3.72 -7.12
C LEU A 11 7.15 4.25 -5.74
N LEU A 12 6.22 4.93 -5.05
CA LEU A 12 6.46 5.40 -3.69
C LEU A 12 6.75 4.25 -2.73
N GLN A 13 6.00 3.15 -2.85
CA GLN A 13 6.24 1.95 -2.04
C GLN A 13 7.61 1.34 -2.36
N ALA A 14 7.97 1.20 -3.63
CA ALA A 14 9.28 0.69 -4.02
C ALA A 14 10.42 1.58 -3.50
N LEU A 15 10.27 2.91 -3.61
CA LEU A 15 11.24 3.88 -3.10
C LEU A 15 11.33 3.89 -1.56
N ALA A 16 10.28 3.52 -0.85
CA ALA A 16 10.32 3.37 0.62
C ALA A 16 10.97 2.06 1.05
N VAL A 17 10.66 0.98 0.34
CA VAL A 17 11.12 -0.38 0.68
C VAL A 17 12.59 -0.59 0.28
N ALA A 18 13.01 -0.15 -0.91
CA ALA A 18 14.35 -0.40 -1.43
C ALA A 18 15.48 0.19 -0.54
N PRO A 19 15.41 1.47 -0.09
CA PRO A 19 16.44 2.00 0.80
C PRO A 19 16.46 1.31 2.17
N LEU A 20 15.30 0.92 2.68
CA LEU A 20 15.23 0.22 3.97
C LEU A 20 15.92 -1.15 3.89
N PHE A 21 15.69 -1.90 2.81
CA PHE A 21 16.38 -3.16 2.59
C PHE A 21 17.87 -2.98 2.31
N ALA A 22 18.25 -1.96 1.55
CA ALA A 22 19.65 -1.61 1.32
C ALA A 22 20.36 -1.29 2.65
N LEU A 23 19.70 -0.55 3.54
CA LEU A 23 20.21 -0.26 4.87
C LEU A 23 20.37 -1.52 5.72
N LEU A 24 19.37 -2.42 5.73
CA LEU A 24 19.42 -3.67 6.45
C LEU A 24 20.56 -4.59 5.97
N VAL A 25 20.88 -4.56 4.68
CA VAL A 25 22.02 -5.32 4.11
C VAL A 25 23.36 -4.66 4.44
N ALA A 26 23.41 -3.32 4.49
CA ALA A 26 24.63 -2.57 4.77
C ALA A 26 25.03 -2.60 6.25
N VAL A 27 24.10 -2.81 7.18
CA VAL A 27 24.38 -2.90 8.60
C VAL A 27 24.98 -4.28 8.90
N PRO A 28 26.14 -4.37 9.58
CA PRO A 28 26.75 -5.63 9.97
C PRO A 28 25.92 -6.29 11.09
N LEU A 29 24.95 -7.09 10.69
CA LEU A 29 24.07 -7.84 11.61
C LEU A 29 24.73 -9.17 12.01
N PRO A 30 24.45 -9.69 13.21
CA PRO A 30 24.98 -10.97 13.65
C PRO A 30 24.62 -12.10 12.67
N PRO A 31 25.51 -13.10 12.48
CA PRO A 31 25.20 -14.28 11.69
C PRO A 31 23.94 -14.97 12.22
N GLY A 32 22.95 -15.19 11.36
CA GLY A 32 21.69 -15.81 11.76
C GLY A 32 20.56 -14.85 12.10
N PHE A 33 20.79 -13.53 12.22
CA PHE A 33 19.75 -12.54 12.54
C PHE A 33 18.49 -12.67 11.67
N PHE A 34 18.66 -12.76 10.37
CA PHE A 34 17.51 -12.92 9.45
C PHE A 34 16.83 -14.28 9.56
N ARG A 35 17.52 -15.29 10.04
CA ARG A 35 16.93 -16.61 10.25
C ARG A 35 16.05 -16.66 11.50
N GLU A 36 16.44 -15.92 12.53
CA GLU A 36 15.72 -15.86 13.80
C GLU A 36 14.65 -14.76 13.82
N GLN A 37 14.97 -13.57 13.30
CA GLN A 37 14.14 -12.39 13.40
C GLN A 37 13.44 -12.00 12.08
N GLY A 38 13.80 -12.63 10.96
CA GLY A 38 13.27 -12.27 9.63
C GLY A 38 11.75 -12.37 9.51
N ALA A 39 11.14 -13.32 10.25
CA ALA A 39 9.69 -13.48 10.30
C ALA A 39 8.97 -12.29 10.95
N LEU A 40 9.63 -11.53 11.80
CA LEU A 40 9.08 -10.33 12.45
C LEU A 40 9.54 -9.05 11.74
N VAL A 41 10.81 -8.96 11.40
CA VAL A 41 11.43 -7.77 10.79
C VAL A 41 10.84 -7.47 9.41
N GLY A 42 10.64 -8.50 8.60
CA GLY A 42 10.06 -8.34 7.25
C GLY A 42 8.66 -7.70 7.26
N PRO A 43 7.68 -8.32 7.94
CA PRO A 43 6.34 -7.74 8.08
C PRO A 43 6.31 -6.38 8.77
N ALA A 44 7.13 -6.16 9.81
CA ALA A 44 7.21 -4.87 10.50
C ALA A 44 7.73 -3.78 9.56
N ALA A 45 8.82 -4.03 8.83
CA ALA A 45 9.36 -3.12 7.84
C ALA A 45 8.33 -2.80 6.74
N TRP A 46 7.62 -3.82 6.24
CA TRP A 46 6.55 -3.64 5.26
C TRP A 46 5.43 -2.74 5.78
N LEU A 47 4.95 -2.97 7.00
CA LEU A 47 3.91 -2.16 7.62
C LEU A 47 4.34 -0.70 7.78
N VAL A 48 5.54 -0.45 8.28
CA VAL A 48 6.07 0.91 8.45
C VAL A 48 6.15 1.63 7.11
N CYS A 49 6.76 1.03 6.09
CA CYS A 49 6.83 1.62 4.75
C CYS A 49 5.43 1.90 4.17
N SER A 50 4.51 0.95 4.31
CA SER A 50 3.14 1.09 3.82
C SER A 50 2.38 2.21 4.52
N LEU A 51 2.54 2.38 5.84
CA LEU A 51 1.93 3.47 6.60
C LEU A 51 2.51 4.83 6.21
N VAL A 52 3.82 4.93 6.00
CA VAL A 52 4.48 6.15 5.53
C VAL A 52 3.92 6.56 4.16
N VAL A 53 3.89 5.63 3.20
CA VAL A 53 3.36 5.91 1.85
C VAL A 53 1.87 6.24 1.88
N ALA A 54 1.08 5.53 2.69
CA ALA A 54 -0.34 5.82 2.88
C ALA A 54 -0.59 7.21 3.48
N SER A 55 0.29 7.66 4.38
CA SER A 55 0.26 9.01 4.96
C SER A 55 0.56 10.07 3.89
N ILE A 56 1.56 9.86 3.04
CA ILE A 56 1.89 10.74 1.90
C ILE A 56 0.69 10.84 0.94
N LEU A 57 0.01 9.71 0.68
CA LEU A 57 -1.19 9.64 -0.16
C LEU A 57 -2.46 10.13 0.55
N ARG A 58 -2.35 10.60 1.80
CA ARG A 58 -3.47 11.08 2.64
C ARG A 58 -4.61 10.07 2.73
N LEU A 59 -4.29 8.80 2.79
CA LEU A 59 -5.25 7.75 3.08
C LEU A 59 -5.59 7.81 4.58
N GLY A 60 -6.88 7.72 4.93
CA GLY A 60 -7.25 7.61 6.35
C GLY A 60 -6.72 6.30 6.96
N VAL A 61 -6.45 6.31 8.26
CA VAL A 61 -5.85 5.19 9.00
C VAL A 61 -6.46 3.81 8.69
N PRO A 62 -7.81 3.63 8.70
CA PRO A 62 -8.39 2.32 8.42
C PRO A 62 -8.10 1.83 6.99
N ASN A 63 -8.07 2.73 6.01
CA ASN A 63 -7.74 2.37 4.63
C ASN A 63 -6.25 2.06 4.48
N ALA A 64 -5.38 2.80 5.17
CA ALA A 64 -3.94 2.57 5.20
C ALA A 64 -3.62 1.17 5.74
N LEU A 65 -4.24 0.78 6.86
CA LEU A 65 -4.09 -0.54 7.45
C LEU A 65 -4.62 -1.64 6.53
N ALA A 66 -5.81 -1.45 5.94
CA ALA A 66 -6.39 -2.43 5.01
C ALA A 66 -5.49 -2.67 3.79
N VAL A 67 -4.91 -1.60 3.23
CA VAL A 67 -3.98 -1.69 2.09
C VAL A 67 -2.67 -2.36 2.50
N ALA A 68 -2.10 -1.98 3.65
CA ALA A 68 -0.84 -2.54 4.15
C ALA A 68 -0.96 -4.05 4.42
N VAL A 69 -2.00 -4.45 5.14
CA VAL A 69 -2.26 -5.86 5.46
C VAL A 69 -2.61 -6.65 4.20
N GLY A 70 -3.51 -6.15 3.35
CA GLY A 70 -3.91 -6.85 2.13
C GLY A 70 -2.75 -7.05 1.15
N SER A 71 -1.90 -6.04 0.95
CA SER A 71 -0.71 -6.17 0.10
C SER A 71 0.36 -7.06 0.73
N GLY A 72 0.52 -7.02 2.06
CA GLY A 72 1.44 -7.90 2.79
C GLY A 72 1.03 -9.37 2.68
N LEU A 73 -0.24 -9.69 2.84
CA LEU A 73 -0.76 -11.06 2.65
C LEU A 73 -0.54 -11.55 1.21
N LEU A 74 -0.76 -10.67 0.22
CA LEU A 74 -0.49 -11.00 -1.18
C LEU A 74 1.00 -11.26 -1.41
N ALA A 75 1.89 -10.47 -0.81
CA ALA A 75 3.33 -10.66 -0.87
C ALA A 75 3.75 -12.01 -0.28
N VAL A 76 3.22 -12.36 0.90
CA VAL A 76 3.51 -13.64 1.56
C VAL A 76 3.01 -14.81 0.72
N ALA A 77 1.77 -14.76 0.23
CA ALA A 77 1.21 -15.82 -0.60
C ALA A 77 2.01 -16.02 -1.91
N ALA A 78 2.31 -14.94 -2.62
CA ALA A 78 3.10 -15.01 -3.84
C ALA A 78 4.55 -15.45 -3.55
N GLY A 79 5.13 -15.00 -2.45
CA GLY A 79 6.48 -15.40 -2.02
C GLY A 79 6.60 -16.88 -1.68
N ALA A 80 5.57 -17.44 -1.04
CA ALA A 80 5.51 -18.87 -0.72
C ALA A 80 5.35 -19.77 -1.96
N LEU A 81 4.62 -19.29 -2.98
CA LEU A 81 4.33 -20.07 -4.18
C LEU A 81 5.38 -19.90 -5.29
N LEU A 82 5.92 -18.69 -5.47
CA LEU A 82 6.72 -18.30 -6.63
C LEU A 82 8.14 -17.83 -6.26
N GLY A 83 8.44 -17.80 -4.95
CA GLY A 83 9.73 -17.35 -4.43
C GLY A 83 9.72 -15.89 -3.97
N HIS A 84 10.74 -15.54 -3.19
CA HIS A 84 10.81 -14.28 -2.44
C HIS A 84 10.73 -13.02 -3.33
N SER A 85 11.42 -13.02 -4.47
CA SER A 85 11.39 -11.89 -5.42
C SER A 85 10.01 -11.65 -6.00
N ALA A 86 9.28 -12.72 -6.36
CA ALA A 86 7.92 -12.64 -6.85
C ALA A 86 6.96 -12.10 -5.77
N GLY A 87 7.16 -12.50 -4.51
CA GLY A 87 6.42 -11.96 -3.38
C GLY A 87 6.60 -10.46 -3.21
N MET A 88 7.82 -9.95 -3.32
CA MET A 88 8.11 -8.52 -3.24
C MET A 88 7.41 -7.72 -4.36
N VAL A 89 7.50 -8.19 -5.60
CA VAL A 89 6.83 -7.54 -6.74
C VAL A 89 5.31 -7.57 -6.57
N ALA A 90 4.75 -8.71 -6.20
CA ALA A 90 3.31 -8.87 -5.96
C ALA A 90 2.81 -7.95 -4.83
N GLY A 91 3.57 -7.80 -3.75
CA GLY A 91 3.25 -6.89 -2.66
C GLY A 91 3.20 -5.42 -3.10
N VAL A 92 4.22 -4.96 -3.82
CA VAL A 92 4.31 -3.58 -4.32
C VAL A 92 3.17 -3.27 -5.31
N LEU A 93 2.92 -4.16 -6.26
CA LEU A 93 1.83 -4.01 -7.23
C LEU A 93 0.47 -4.09 -6.56
N GLY A 94 0.29 -5.01 -5.61
CA GLY A 94 -0.91 -5.16 -4.81
C GLY A 94 -1.22 -3.90 -3.99
N PHE A 95 -0.21 -3.30 -3.36
CA PHE A 95 -0.33 -2.03 -2.66
C PHE A 95 -0.83 -0.92 -3.60
N GLY A 96 -0.20 -0.76 -4.77
CA GLY A 96 -0.60 0.22 -5.77
C GLY A 96 -2.05 0.02 -6.26
N ALA A 97 -2.44 -1.23 -6.52
CA ALA A 97 -3.78 -1.58 -6.98
C ALA A 97 -4.86 -1.27 -5.93
N LEU A 98 -4.60 -1.59 -4.65
CA LEU A 98 -5.52 -1.31 -3.55
C LEU A 98 -5.67 0.19 -3.31
N CYS A 99 -4.56 0.96 -3.33
CA CYS A 99 -4.60 2.42 -3.27
C CYS A 99 -5.44 3.01 -4.41
N GLY A 100 -5.27 2.53 -5.64
CA GLY A 100 -6.02 2.98 -6.81
C GLY A 100 -7.53 2.68 -6.73
N ARG A 101 -7.92 1.60 -6.06
CA ARG A 101 -9.34 1.28 -5.80
C ARG A 101 -9.97 2.23 -4.77
N ILE A 102 -9.28 2.47 -3.66
CA ILE A 102 -9.80 3.31 -2.56
C ILE A 102 -9.97 4.76 -3.02
N THR A 103 -9.01 5.31 -3.75
CA THR A 103 -9.11 6.69 -4.27
C THR A 103 -10.27 6.86 -5.23
N ARG A 104 -10.57 5.86 -6.06
CA ARG A 104 -11.73 5.88 -6.97
C ARG A 104 -13.07 5.88 -6.21
N SER A 105 -13.18 5.11 -5.15
CA SER A 105 -14.40 5.02 -4.33
C SER A 105 -14.74 6.37 -3.67
N ARG A 106 -13.72 7.15 -3.30
CA ARG A 106 -13.90 8.50 -2.72
C ARG A 106 -14.38 9.52 -3.76
N GLY A 107 -13.82 9.51 -4.96
CA GLY A 107 -14.23 10.41 -6.06
C GLY A 107 -15.69 10.23 -6.46
N GLY A 108 -16.17 8.98 -6.54
CA GLY A 108 -17.54 8.66 -6.87
C GLY A 108 -18.58 9.12 -5.84
N ARG A 109 -18.23 9.10 -4.55
CA ARG A 109 -19.13 9.60 -3.48
C ARG A 109 -19.23 11.12 -3.46
N GLY A 110 -18.15 11.84 -3.76
CA GLY A 110 -18.15 13.30 -3.87
C GLY A 110 -19.03 13.80 -5.02
N ALA A 111 -18.92 13.18 -6.19
CA ALA A 111 -19.72 13.50 -7.35
C ALA A 111 -21.23 13.27 -7.14
N ARG A 112 -21.61 12.16 -6.48
CA ARG A 112 -23.01 11.88 -6.13
C ARG A 112 -23.60 12.90 -5.16
N ARG A 113 -22.84 13.38 -4.19
CA ARG A 113 -23.30 14.42 -3.24
C ARG A 113 -23.52 15.76 -3.94
N GLN A 114 -22.66 16.16 -4.86
CA GLN A 114 -22.84 17.39 -5.62
C GLN A 114 -24.10 17.34 -6.52
N VAL A 115 -24.35 16.21 -7.18
CA VAL A 115 -25.58 16.05 -8.00
C VAL A 115 -26.84 16.10 -7.13
N ALA A 116 -26.80 15.50 -5.93
CA ALA A 116 -27.93 15.52 -5.02
C ALA A 116 -28.23 16.93 -4.49
N SER A 117 -27.19 17.73 -4.16
CA SER A 117 -27.36 19.10 -3.69
C SER A 117 -27.89 20.04 -4.78
N HIS A 118 -27.45 19.87 -6.04
CA HIS A 118 -27.97 20.64 -7.17
C HIS A 118 -29.43 20.31 -7.50
N ARG A 119 -29.85 19.06 -7.28
CA ARG A 119 -31.25 18.65 -7.53
C ARG A 119 -32.20 19.23 -6.48
N SER A 120 -31.77 19.22 -5.20
CA SER A 120 -32.56 19.82 -4.10
C SER A 120 -32.69 21.34 -4.21
N ALA A 121 -31.74 22.03 -4.84
CA ALA A 121 -31.79 23.47 -5.05
C ALA A 121 -32.68 23.89 -6.26
N ARG A 122 -33.07 22.94 -7.11
CA ARG A 122 -33.90 23.20 -8.31
C ARG A 122 -35.42 22.95 -8.13
N ASP A 123 -35.79 22.24 -7.05
CA ASP A 123 -37.20 22.00 -6.68
C ASP A 123 -37.55 22.83 -5.44
N PRO A 124 -37.82 24.17 -5.56
CA PRO A 124 -38.50 24.93 -4.51
C PRO A 124 -39.99 24.53 -4.55
N ALA A 125 -40.49 24.06 -3.41
CA ALA A 125 -41.89 23.74 -3.19
C ALA A 125 -42.80 24.96 -3.40
#